data_0411e7c7ae6b84728caa36ebd892fbe8
#
_entry.id   0411e7c7ae6b84728caa36ebd892fbe8
#
_cell.length_a   1.000
_cell.length_b   1.000
_cell.length_c   1.000
_cell.angle_alpha   90.00
_cell.angle_beta   90.00
_cell.angle_gamma   90.00
#
_symmetry.space_group_name_H-M   'P 1'
#
loop_
_entity.id
_entity.type
_entity.pdbx_description
1 polymer ?
#
loop_
_entity_poly.entity_id
_entity_poly.type
_entity_poly.pdbx_seq_one_letter_code
_entity_poly.pdbx_strand_id
1 'polypeptide(L)'
;MSRRHRADKRQVTPDIRYNSPLVAHLVNVIMKSGKKNLAQRIVYGAFEKVSTKLEKGNPVELLIGALENARPRLEVKSRRVGGATYQVPVEISYERQESLALRWMADAASARKGTTMKDALAAEIIDAYNNTGTVVKKKEDTHKMAQANRAFAHLRW
;
A
#
# COMPACT_ATOMS: atom_id res chain seq x y z
N MET A 1 15.22 -22.79 -11.90
CA MET A 1 15.22 -21.40 -11.41
C MET A 1 16.66 -20.91 -11.29
N SER A 2 16.98 -19.74 -11.82
CA SER A 2 18.31 -19.16 -11.73
C SER A 2 18.58 -18.67 -10.30
N ARG A 3 19.60 -19.20 -9.64
CA ARG A 3 20.04 -18.73 -8.30
C ARG A 3 20.95 -17.50 -8.38
N ARG A 4 21.51 -17.20 -9.56
CA ARG A 4 22.54 -16.17 -9.74
C ARG A 4 22.04 -14.90 -10.43
N HIS A 5 20.90 -14.99 -11.12
CA HIS A 5 20.35 -13.85 -11.85
C HIS A 5 18.98 -13.45 -11.27
N ARG A 6 18.82 -12.18 -10.94
CA ARG A 6 17.53 -11.59 -10.57
C ARG A 6 16.84 -11.17 -11.86
N ALA A 7 15.59 -11.58 -12.05
CA ALA A 7 14.81 -11.16 -13.21
C ALA A 7 14.69 -9.63 -13.28
N ASP A 8 14.81 -9.09 -14.50
CA ASP A 8 14.65 -7.66 -14.75
C ASP A 8 13.24 -7.21 -14.38
N LYS A 9 13.13 -6.05 -13.75
CA LYS A 9 11.84 -5.48 -13.39
C LYS A 9 11.15 -4.97 -14.64
N ARG A 10 9.95 -5.49 -14.92
CA ARG A 10 9.11 -4.97 -15.98
C ARG A 10 8.62 -3.57 -15.61
N GLN A 11 8.75 -2.63 -16.53
CA GLN A 11 8.18 -1.30 -16.36
C GLN A 11 6.65 -1.39 -16.42
N VAL A 12 5.98 -0.74 -15.49
CA VAL A 12 4.53 -0.65 -15.45
C VAL A 12 4.09 0.42 -16.46
N THR A 13 3.29 0.02 -17.46
CA THR A 13 2.69 1.00 -18.38
C THR A 13 1.77 1.95 -17.60
N PRO A 14 1.92 3.26 -17.76
CA PRO A 14 1.06 4.24 -17.09
C PRO A 14 -0.42 4.02 -17.40
N ASP A 15 -1.27 4.45 -16.50
CA ASP A 15 -2.72 4.38 -16.69
C ASP A 15 -3.19 5.32 -17.81
N ILE A 16 -4.17 4.87 -18.59
CA ILE A 16 -4.63 5.60 -19.78
C ILE A 16 -5.29 6.95 -19.42
N ARG A 17 -6.06 7.00 -18.32
CA ARG A 17 -6.83 8.20 -17.94
C ARG A 17 -5.99 9.25 -17.20
N TYR A 18 -5.13 8.81 -16.30
CA TYR A 18 -4.35 9.66 -15.41
C TYR A 18 -2.87 9.73 -15.77
N ASN A 19 -2.42 8.99 -16.78
CA ASN A 19 -1.02 8.89 -17.22
C ASN A 19 -0.02 8.70 -16.04
N SER A 20 -0.44 7.92 -15.04
CA SER A 20 0.31 7.71 -13.80
C SER A 20 0.63 6.22 -13.61
N PRO A 21 1.91 5.85 -13.40
CA PRO A 21 2.29 4.47 -13.07
C PRO A 21 1.77 4.04 -11.70
N LEU A 22 1.61 4.99 -10.76
CA LEU A 22 1.06 4.74 -9.44
C LEU A 22 -0.40 4.29 -9.51
N VAL A 23 -1.21 4.93 -10.36
CA VAL A 23 -2.61 4.55 -10.59
C VAL A 23 -2.68 3.17 -11.22
N ALA A 24 -1.82 2.88 -12.20
CA ALA A 24 -1.73 1.56 -12.80
C ALA A 24 -1.34 0.47 -11.77
N HIS A 25 -0.45 0.79 -10.84
CA HIS A 25 -0.10 -0.08 -9.70
C HIS A 25 -1.32 -0.35 -8.80
N LEU A 26 -2.06 0.69 -8.42
CA LEU A 26 -3.28 0.55 -7.62
C LEU A 26 -4.32 -0.32 -8.32
N VAL A 27 -4.55 -0.13 -9.63
CA VAL A 27 -5.44 -0.96 -10.44
C VAL A 27 -5.00 -2.42 -10.40
N ASN A 28 -3.69 -2.69 -10.55
CA ASN A 28 -3.16 -4.05 -10.51
C ASN A 28 -3.33 -4.71 -9.13
N VAL A 29 -3.21 -3.96 -8.03
CA VAL A 29 -3.40 -4.47 -6.67
C VAL A 29 -4.88 -4.81 -6.41
N ILE A 30 -5.81 -4.00 -6.91
CA ILE A 30 -7.26 -4.21 -6.75
C ILE A 30 -7.76 -5.32 -7.68
N MET A 31 -7.09 -5.55 -8.80
CA MET A 31 -7.50 -6.53 -9.81
C MET A 31 -7.54 -7.94 -9.22
N LYS A 32 -8.68 -8.62 -9.40
CA LYS A 32 -8.85 -10.05 -9.08
C LYS A 32 -9.19 -10.82 -10.36
N SER A 33 -8.63 -12.03 -10.50
CA SER A 33 -8.91 -12.94 -11.61
C SER A 33 -8.72 -12.32 -13.02
N GLY A 34 -7.77 -11.39 -13.16
CA GLY A 34 -7.47 -10.72 -14.45
C GLY A 34 -8.52 -9.71 -14.92
N LYS A 35 -9.54 -9.38 -14.12
CA LYS A 35 -10.63 -8.46 -14.49
C LYS A 35 -10.18 -6.99 -14.41
N LYS A 36 -9.25 -6.59 -15.29
CA LYS A 36 -8.61 -5.26 -15.26
C LYS A 36 -9.61 -4.12 -15.47
N ASN A 37 -10.52 -4.25 -16.44
CA ASN A 37 -11.54 -3.21 -16.72
C ASN A 37 -12.46 -2.93 -15.52
N LEU A 38 -12.79 -3.96 -14.73
CA LEU A 38 -13.57 -3.79 -13.53
C LEU A 38 -12.76 -3.04 -12.45
N ALA A 39 -11.49 -3.40 -12.26
CA ALA A 39 -10.60 -2.71 -11.32
C ALA A 39 -10.42 -1.23 -11.70
N GLN A 40 -10.24 -0.92 -12.98
CA GLN A 40 -10.17 0.46 -13.47
C GLN A 40 -11.44 1.25 -13.14
N ARG A 41 -12.64 0.69 -13.40
CA ARG A 41 -13.91 1.35 -13.05
C ARG A 41 -14.03 1.62 -11.55
N ILE A 42 -13.56 0.71 -10.71
CA ILE A 42 -13.56 0.89 -9.25
C ILE A 42 -12.64 2.05 -8.86
N VAL A 43 -11.41 2.06 -9.36
CA VAL A 43 -10.43 3.12 -9.05
C VAL A 43 -10.89 4.48 -9.55
N TYR A 44 -11.35 4.56 -10.80
CA TYR A 44 -11.82 5.83 -11.37
C TYR A 44 -13.04 6.37 -10.62
N GLY A 45 -14.00 5.51 -10.32
CA GLY A 45 -15.15 5.92 -9.54
C GLY A 45 -14.83 6.28 -8.08
N ALA A 46 -13.77 5.70 -7.49
CA ALA A 46 -13.27 6.13 -6.21
C ALA A 46 -12.62 7.52 -6.29
N PHE A 47 -11.82 7.78 -7.30
CA PHE A 47 -11.17 9.07 -7.52
C PHE A 47 -12.17 10.21 -7.75
N GLU A 48 -13.23 9.98 -8.51
CA GLU A 48 -14.32 10.94 -8.69
C GLU A 48 -14.94 11.32 -7.33
N LYS A 49 -15.17 10.34 -6.46
CA LYS A 49 -15.70 10.59 -5.11
C LYS A 49 -14.72 11.31 -4.19
N VAL A 50 -13.43 10.99 -4.27
CA VAL A 50 -12.38 11.67 -3.50
C VAL A 50 -12.29 13.14 -3.90
N SER A 51 -12.26 13.44 -5.21
CA SER A 51 -12.24 14.80 -5.72
C SER A 51 -13.46 15.61 -5.30
N THR A 52 -14.67 15.01 -5.35
CA THR A 52 -15.91 15.66 -4.91
C THR A 52 -15.90 15.98 -3.42
N LYS A 53 -15.40 15.06 -2.57
CA LYS A 53 -15.43 15.25 -1.11
C LYS A 53 -14.36 16.19 -0.58
N LEU A 54 -13.19 16.21 -1.18
CA LEU A 54 -12.07 17.05 -0.73
C LEU A 54 -12.01 18.41 -1.45
N GLU A 55 -12.86 18.61 -2.48
CA GLU A 55 -12.91 19.84 -3.30
C GLU A 55 -11.53 20.26 -3.85
N LYS A 56 -10.59 19.33 -3.92
CA LYS A 56 -9.21 19.55 -4.38
C LYS A 56 -8.99 18.86 -5.73
N GLY A 57 -8.35 19.56 -6.65
CA GLY A 57 -8.38 19.30 -8.09
C GLY A 57 -7.90 17.92 -8.58
N ASN A 58 -6.68 17.50 -8.26
CA ASN A 58 -6.07 16.31 -8.87
C ASN A 58 -6.13 15.07 -7.96
N PRO A 59 -6.94 14.02 -8.29
CA PRO A 59 -7.06 12.83 -7.45
C PRO A 59 -5.75 12.04 -7.33
N VAL A 60 -4.81 12.19 -8.27
CA VAL A 60 -3.50 11.54 -8.19
C VAL A 60 -2.65 12.17 -7.09
N GLU A 61 -2.68 13.48 -6.93
CA GLU A 61 -1.97 14.18 -5.83
C GLU A 61 -2.56 13.80 -4.47
N LEU A 62 -3.87 13.67 -4.38
CA LEU A 62 -4.53 13.20 -3.17
C LEU A 62 -4.14 11.76 -2.82
N LEU A 63 -4.01 10.88 -3.82
CA LEU A 63 -3.50 9.52 -3.61
C LEU A 63 -2.03 9.55 -3.15
N ILE A 64 -1.18 10.38 -3.73
CA ILE A 64 0.23 10.53 -3.31
C ILE A 64 0.30 10.95 -1.84
N GLY A 65 -0.44 11.99 -1.44
CA GLY A 65 -0.49 12.44 -0.05
C GLY A 65 -1.00 11.36 0.91
N ALA A 66 -2.05 10.62 0.53
CA ALA A 66 -2.55 9.49 1.30
C ALA A 66 -1.49 8.39 1.46
N LEU A 67 -0.73 8.09 0.40
CA LEU A 67 0.34 7.09 0.45
C LEU A 67 1.52 7.55 1.30
N GLU A 68 1.89 8.81 1.27
CA GLU A 68 2.96 9.34 2.15
C GLU A 68 2.63 9.14 3.62
N ASN A 69 1.37 9.34 3.99
CA ASN A 69 0.89 9.07 5.35
C ASN A 69 0.82 7.58 5.68
N ALA A 70 0.59 6.71 4.68
CA ALA A 70 0.41 5.27 4.86
C ALA A 70 1.71 4.44 4.76
N ARG A 71 2.77 4.96 4.15
CA ARG A 71 4.02 4.23 3.91
C ARG A 71 4.76 3.88 5.20
N PRO A 72 5.06 2.58 5.45
CA PRO A 72 5.91 2.19 6.56
C PRO A 72 7.40 2.35 6.19
N ARG A 73 8.22 2.83 7.12
CA ARG A 73 9.69 2.89 6.96
C ARG A 73 10.39 1.62 7.42
N LEU A 74 9.76 0.90 8.34
CA LEU A 74 10.29 -0.32 8.96
C LEU A 74 9.29 -1.44 8.81
N GLU A 75 9.77 -2.66 8.62
CA GLU A 75 9.01 -3.90 8.77
C GLU A 75 9.74 -4.85 9.71
N VAL A 76 9.01 -5.81 10.26
CA VAL A 76 9.59 -6.85 11.10
C VAL A 76 9.66 -8.14 10.30
N LYS A 77 10.85 -8.75 10.22
CA LYS A 77 11.06 -10.06 9.58
C LYS A 77 11.47 -11.08 10.61
N SER A 78 10.87 -12.26 10.57
CA SER A 78 11.26 -13.36 11.42
C SER A 78 12.57 -13.97 10.93
N ARG A 79 13.53 -14.18 11.84
CA ARG A 79 14.78 -14.87 11.62
C ARG A 79 14.99 -15.95 12.66
N ARG A 80 15.36 -17.15 12.23
CA ARG A 80 15.68 -18.26 13.13
C ARG A 80 17.19 -18.27 13.42
N VAL A 81 17.56 -18.17 14.69
CA VAL A 81 18.95 -18.23 15.14
C VAL A 81 19.02 -19.20 16.32
N GLY A 82 19.87 -20.22 16.22
CA GLY A 82 20.06 -21.19 17.32
C GLY A 82 18.79 -21.91 17.80
N GLY A 83 17.82 -22.14 16.89
CA GLY A 83 16.55 -22.78 17.24
C GLY A 83 15.43 -21.84 17.68
N ALA A 84 15.72 -20.61 18.10
CA ALA A 84 14.72 -19.58 18.43
C ALA A 84 14.40 -18.69 17.23
N THR A 85 13.17 -18.22 17.14
CA THR A 85 12.72 -17.29 16.08
C THR A 85 12.65 -15.87 16.66
N TYR A 86 13.46 -14.98 16.10
CA TYR A 86 13.51 -13.58 16.48
C TYR A 86 12.80 -12.70 15.43
N GLN A 87 12.12 -11.68 15.91
CA GLN A 87 11.49 -10.68 15.07
C GLN A 87 12.48 -9.52 14.86
N VAL A 88 13.11 -9.46 13.68
CA VAL A 88 14.17 -8.49 13.38
C VAL A 88 13.59 -7.30 12.61
N PRO A 89 13.75 -6.05 13.12
CA PRO A 89 13.34 -4.87 12.39
C PRO A 89 14.29 -4.60 11.22
N VAL A 90 13.73 -4.33 10.05
CA VAL A 90 14.44 -4.08 8.79
C VAL A 90 13.90 -2.83 8.12
N GLU A 91 14.78 -1.98 7.62
CA GLU A 91 14.39 -0.85 6.77
C GLU A 91 13.86 -1.33 5.42
N ILE A 92 12.86 -0.65 4.92
CA ILE A 92 12.14 -1.02 3.70
C ILE A 92 12.53 -0.08 2.55
N SER A 93 12.85 -0.65 1.37
CA SER A 93 13.06 0.13 0.15
C SER A 93 11.79 0.89 -0.25
N TYR A 94 11.94 2.04 -0.89
CA TYR A 94 10.83 2.90 -1.31
C TYR A 94 9.76 2.16 -2.13
N GLU A 95 10.16 1.35 -3.10
CA GLU A 95 9.25 0.54 -3.92
C GLU A 95 8.39 -0.44 -3.09
N ARG A 96 9.01 -1.03 -2.06
CA ARG A 96 8.29 -1.94 -1.18
C ARG A 96 7.36 -1.19 -0.23
N GLN A 97 7.77 0.01 0.25
CA GLN A 97 6.89 0.88 1.06
C GLN A 97 5.62 1.21 0.29
N GLU A 98 5.75 1.61 -0.98
CA GLU A 98 4.61 1.89 -1.87
C GLU A 98 3.73 0.66 -2.07
N SER A 99 4.33 -0.47 -2.40
CA SER A 99 3.59 -1.74 -2.61
C SER A 99 2.84 -2.19 -1.36
N LEU A 100 3.42 -2.01 -0.16
CA LEU A 100 2.76 -2.33 1.11
C LEU A 100 1.59 -1.38 1.37
N ALA A 101 1.78 -0.08 1.21
CA ALA A 101 0.74 0.91 1.43
C ALA A 101 -0.47 0.70 0.50
N LEU A 102 -0.23 0.47 -0.80
CA LEU A 102 -1.28 0.17 -1.77
C LEU A 102 -2.04 -1.11 -1.41
N ARG A 103 -1.33 -2.16 -1.00
CA ARG A 103 -1.96 -3.43 -0.58
C ARG A 103 -2.79 -3.25 0.67
N TRP A 104 -2.28 -2.56 1.69
CA TRP A 104 -3.02 -2.28 2.92
C TRP A 104 -4.28 -1.46 2.65
N MET A 105 -4.20 -0.50 1.73
CA MET A 105 -5.34 0.31 1.32
C MET A 105 -6.42 -0.54 0.62
N ALA A 106 -6.02 -1.45 -0.28
CA ALA A 106 -6.94 -2.38 -0.94
C ALA A 106 -7.56 -3.39 0.05
N ASP A 107 -6.77 -3.92 0.98
CA ASP A 107 -7.22 -4.85 2.02
C ASP A 107 -8.22 -4.16 2.97
N ALA A 108 -7.91 -2.96 3.45
CA ALA A 108 -8.77 -2.18 4.32
C ALA A 108 -10.10 -1.84 3.63
N ALA A 109 -10.06 -1.40 2.36
CA ALA A 109 -11.26 -1.15 1.57
C ALA A 109 -12.11 -2.41 1.39
N SER A 110 -11.49 -3.57 1.13
CA SER A 110 -12.22 -4.83 0.96
C SER A 110 -12.81 -5.38 2.26
N ALA A 111 -12.25 -5.00 3.41
CA ALA A 111 -12.75 -5.39 4.72
C ALA A 111 -13.98 -4.59 5.19
N ARG A 112 -14.26 -3.42 4.60
CA ARG A 112 -15.45 -2.62 4.91
C ARG A 112 -16.72 -3.34 4.45
N LYS A 113 -17.58 -3.66 5.39
CA LYS A 113 -18.87 -4.32 5.12
C LYS A 113 -19.96 -3.29 4.78
N GLY A 114 -20.95 -3.70 3.98
CA GLY A 114 -22.13 -2.90 3.67
C GLY A 114 -21.91 -1.74 2.68
N THR A 115 -20.73 -1.62 2.09
CA THR A 115 -20.38 -0.56 1.12
C THR A 115 -19.82 -1.15 -0.17
N THR A 116 -19.96 -0.43 -1.28
CA THR A 116 -19.32 -0.86 -2.54
C THR A 116 -17.80 -0.67 -2.46
N MET A 117 -17.03 -1.51 -3.17
CA MET A 117 -15.56 -1.39 -3.19
C MET A 117 -15.10 0.02 -3.63
N LYS A 118 -15.83 0.66 -4.53
CA LYS A 118 -15.60 2.04 -4.97
C LYS A 118 -15.71 3.03 -3.82
N ASP A 119 -16.74 2.90 -3.01
CA ASP A 119 -16.99 3.80 -1.86
C ASP A 119 -16.02 3.54 -0.72
N ALA A 120 -15.76 2.27 -0.45
CA ALA A 120 -14.80 1.85 0.56
C ALA A 120 -13.39 2.37 0.24
N LEU A 121 -12.93 2.23 -1.03
CA LEU A 121 -11.63 2.71 -1.46
C LEU A 121 -11.54 4.24 -1.37
N ALA A 122 -12.57 4.97 -1.78
CA ALA A 122 -12.61 6.42 -1.64
C ALA A 122 -12.51 6.86 -0.17
N ALA A 123 -13.22 6.19 0.72
CA ALA A 123 -13.16 6.48 2.15
C ALA A 123 -11.76 6.21 2.73
N GLU A 124 -11.11 5.07 2.39
CA GLU A 124 -9.75 4.77 2.86
C GLU A 124 -8.71 5.78 2.35
N ILE A 125 -8.83 6.27 1.10
CA ILE A 125 -7.94 7.30 0.56
C ILE A 125 -8.11 8.62 1.34
N ILE A 126 -9.34 9.03 1.63
CA ILE A 126 -9.64 10.25 2.37
C ILE A 126 -9.15 10.13 3.82
N ASP A 127 -9.43 9.01 4.49
CA ASP A 127 -8.99 8.75 5.85
C ASP A 127 -7.45 8.79 5.93
N ALA A 128 -6.76 8.12 5.00
CA ALA A 128 -5.29 8.12 4.94
C ALA A 128 -4.71 9.51 4.61
N TYR A 129 -5.36 10.28 3.74
CA TYR A 129 -4.96 11.66 3.44
C TYR A 129 -5.03 12.55 4.69
N ASN A 130 -6.06 12.36 5.51
CA ASN A 130 -6.23 13.07 6.78
C ASN A 130 -5.37 12.47 7.94
N ASN A 131 -4.46 11.56 7.62
CA ASN A 131 -3.61 10.85 8.58
C ASN A 131 -4.40 10.09 9.66
N THR A 132 -5.52 9.50 9.26
CA THR A 132 -6.43 8.71 10.10
C THR A 132 -6.76 7.37 9.43
N GLY A 133 -7.57 6.55 10.08
CA GLY A 133 -8.09 5.33 9.47
C GLY A 133 -7.23 4.08 9.69
N THR A 134 -7.69 2.99 9.12
CA THR A 134 -7.17 1.63 9.35
C THR A 134 -5.76 1.46 8.82
N VAL A 135 -5.46 2.07 7.68
CA VAL A 135 -4.16 1.94 7.00
C VAL A 135 -3.06 2.66 7.79
N VAL A 136 -3.34 3.88 8.27
CA VAL A 136 -2.39 4.65 9.08
C VAL A 136 -2.14 3.94 10.42
N LYS A 137 -3.19 3.44 11.06
CA LYS A 137 -3.05 2.64 12.28
C LYS A 137 -2.17 1.41 12.05
N LYS A 138 -2.34 0.69 10.94
CA LYS A 138 -1.53 -0.47 10.59
C LYS A 138 -0.04 -0.11 10.42
N LYS A 139 0.25 1.07 9.82
CA LYS A 139 1.62 1.61 9.77
C LYS A 139 2.19 1.83 11.16
N GLU A 140 1.43 2.50 12.04
CA GLU A 140 1.86 2.78 13.41
C GLU A 140 2.10 1.51 14.21
N ASP A 141 1.22 0.52 14.10
CA ASP A 141 1.36 -0.77 14.77
C ASP A 141 2.61 -1.51 14.27
N THR A 142 2.90 -1.45 12.96
CA THR A 142 4.13 -2.02 12.38
C THR A 142 5.37 -1.31 12.94
N HIS A 143 5.36 0.01 13.03
CA HIS A 143 6.46 0.77 13.62
C HIS A 143 6.63 0.51 15.12
N LYS A 144 5.54 0.39 15.88
CA LYS A 144 5.59 -0.01 17.31
C LYS A 144 6.20 -1.38 17.49
N MET A 145 5.79 -2.36 16.66
CA MET A 145 6.40 -3.69 16.68
C MET A 145 7.90 -3.66 16.35
N ALA A 146 8.31 -2.87 15.37
CA ALA A 146 9.71 -2.70 15.00
C ALA A 146 10.51 -2.06 16.14
N GLN A 147 9.96 -1.07 16.83
CA GLN A 147 10.58 -0.40 17.96
C GLN A 147 10.71 -1.33 19.17
N ALA A 148 9.68 -2.10 19.50
CA ALA A 148 9.72 -3.09 20.58
C ALA A 148 10.80 -4.17 20.36
N ASN A 149 11.06 -4.52 19.09
CA ASN A 149 12.06 -5.51 18.72
C ASN A 149 13.44 -4.90 18.38
N ARG A 150 13.68 -3.61 18.68
CA ARG A 150 14.93 -2.91 18.34
C ARG A 150 16.19 -3.59 18.89
N ALA A 151 16.10 -4.26 20.03
CA ALA A 151 17.21 -5.00 20.63
C ALA A 151 17.76 -6.10 19.69
N PHE A 152 16.94 -6.64 18.80
CA PHE A 152 17.32 -7.69 17.83
C PHE A 152 17.80 -7.16 16.48
N ALA A 153 17.96 -5.83 16.33
CA ALA A 153 18.41 -5.21 15.08
C ALA A 153 19.81 -5.68 14.63
N HIS A 154 20.67 -6.07 15.58
CA HIS A 154 22.01 -6.62 15.29
C HIS A 154 21.96 -7.97 14.56
N LEU A 155 20.84 -8.67 14.60
CA LEU A 155 20.62 -9.94 13.87
C LEU A 155 20.21 -9.72 12.40
N ARG A 156 20.23 -8.50 11.88
CA ARG A 156 19.93 -8.16 10.49
C ARG A 156 20.98 -8.81 9.55
N TRP A 157 20.54 -9.27 8.34
CA TRP A 157 21.39 -9.81 7.27
C TRP A 157 21.33 -8.95 6.02
#